data_8c08a3ed99fc3666f4b84d9b4a4ad86d
#
_entry.id   8c08a3ed99fc3666f4b84d9b4a4ad86d
#
_cell.length_a   1.000
_cell.length_b   1.000
_cell.length_c   1.000
_cell.angle_alpha   90.00
_cell.angle_beta   90.00
_cell.angle_gamma   90.00
#
_symmetry.space_group_name_H-M   'P 1'
#
loop_
_entity.id
_entity.type
_entity.pdbx_description
1 polymer ?
#
loop_
_entity_poly.entity_id
_entity_poly.type
_entity_poly.pdbx_seq_one_letter_code
_entity_poly.pdbx_strand_id
1 'polypeptide(L)'
;MGKTYIFGHKNPDTDSITSSLVMADFERKNGNTDVVSCRLGNVNKETEYVLNYVGVEAPEFIEDLEDGAEVIIVDTANPGELISNLENVKIKRIVDHHQVLLNTSYPVFYRAEPVGCTETIMYKLYKEYGFEEEKKIET
;
A
#
# COMPACT_ATOMS: atom_id res chain seq x y z
N MET A 1 -10.67 -17.47 -4.72
CA MET A 1 -10.35 -16.06 -4.65
C MET A 1 -9.63 -15.77 -3.37
N GLY A 2 -8.41 -15.43 -3.48
CA GLY A 2 -7.59 -15.16 -2.33
C GLY A 2 -7.74 -13.73 -1.85
N LYS A 3 -7.24 -13.52 -0.65
CA LYS A 3 -7.12 -12.20 -0.06
C LYS A 3 -6.04 -11.40 -0.80
N THR A 4 -6.22 -10.10 -0.92
CA THR A 4 -5.21 -9.21 -1.46
C THR A 4 -4.54 -8.47 -0.30
N TYR A 5 -3.22 -8.53 -0.25
CA TYR A 5 -2.42 -7.91 0.81
C TYR A 5 -1.80 -6.63 0.28
N ILE A 6 -1.92 -5.56 1.06
CA ILE A 6 -1.44 -4.24 0.65
C ILE A 6 -0.39 -3.77 1.65
N PHE A 7 0.80 -3.42 1.16
CA PHE A 7 1.88 -2.99 2.04
C PHE A 7 2.86 -2.06 1.32
N GLY A 8 3.62 -1.31 2.12
CA GLY A 8 4.72 -0.49 1.64
C GLY A 8 6.06 -1.14 1.98
N HIS A 9 7.07 -0.32 2.28
CA HIS A 9 8.42 -0.83 2.50
C HIS A 9 8.69 -1.27 3.94
N LYS A 10 9.82 -1.97 4.13
CA LYS A 10 10.18 -2.62 5.40
C LYS A 10 10.29 -1.70 6.60
N ASN A 11 10.85 -0.53 6.44
CA ASN A 11 10.93 0.45 7.53
C ASN A 11 9.86 1.49 7.28
N PRO A 12 8.59 1.17 7.60
CA PRO A 12 7.49 2.01 7.15
C PRO A 12 7.49 3.37 7.83
N ASP A 13 7.37 4.40 7.02
CA ASP A 13 7.14 5.75 7.51
C ASP A 13 5.63 6.02 7.48
N THR A 14 5.24 7.24 7.83
CA THR A 14 3.83 7.59 7.86
C THR A 14 3.17 7.44 6.49
N ASP A 15 3.85 7.86 5.43
CA ASP A 15 3.30 7.74 4.08
C ASP A 15 3.06 6.28 3.69
N SER A 16 3.99 5.40 4.02
CA SER A 16 3.86 3.97 3.71
C SER A 16 2.66 3.34 4.43
N ILE A 17 2.49 3.65 5.70
CA ILE A 17 1.40 3.10 6.51
C ILE A 17 0.05 3.68 6.07
N THR A 18 -0.05 4.99 5.94
CA THR A 18 -1.32 5.62 5.59
C THR A 18 -1.72 5.30 4.16
N SER A 19 -0.76 5.19 3.24
CA SER A 19 -1.05 4.81 1.86
C SER A 19 -1.62 3.39 1.77
N SER A 20 -1.12 2.45 2.60
CA SER A 20 -1.65 1.10 2.59
C SER A 20 -3.09 1.07 3.09
N LEU A 21 -3.43 1.90 4.08
CA LEU A 21 -4.79 2.01 4.60
C LEU A 21 -5.72 2.64 3.56
N VAL A 22 -5.27 3.71 2.93
CA VAL A 22 -6.06 4.39 1.89
C VAL A 22 -6.25 3.49 0.69
N MET A 23 -5.21 2.76 0.29
CA MET A 23 -5.31 1.83 -0.84
C MET A 23 -6.31 0.71 -0.56
N ALA A 24 -6.36 0.21 0.68
CA ALA A 24 -7.35 -0.79 1.07
C ALA A 24 -8.77 -0.23 0.91
N ASP A 25 -8.98 1.02 1.33
CA ASP A 25 -10.27 1.68 1.17
C ASP A 25 -10.63 1.83 -0.32
N PHE A 26 -9.66 2.25 -1.13
CA PHE A 26 -9.84 2.39 -2.57
C PHE A 26 -10.26 1.06 -3.20
N GLU A 27 -9.58 -0.04 -2.85
CA GLU A 27 -9.89 -1.35 -3.40
C GLU A 27 -11.29 -1.81 -3.02
N ARG A 28 -11.69 -1.57 -1.77
CA ARG A 28 -13.04 -1.91 -1.33
C ARG A 28 -14.10 -1.14 -2.13
N LYS A 29 -13.88 0.15 -2.35
CA LYS A 29 -14.79 0.98 -3.13
C LYS A 29 -14.82 0.57 -4.60
N ASN A 30 -13.73 -0.03 -5.08
CA ASN A 30 -13.63 -0.51 -6.45
C ASN A 30 -14.12 -1.95 -6.61
N GLY A 31 -14.73 -2.51 -5.57
CA GLY A 31 -15.35 -3.84 -5.64
C GLY A 31 -14.53 -4.99 -5.06
N ASN A 32 -13.28 -4.76 -4.72
CA ASN A 32 -12.44 -5.80 -4.12
C ASN A 32 -12.53 -5.68 -2.60
N THR A 33 -13.45 -6.46 -2.02
CA THR A 33 -13.72 -6.36 -0.58
C THR A 33 -12.84 -7.26 0.28
N ASP A 34 -12.10 -8.19 -0.32
CA ASP A 34 -11.24 -9.11 0.44
C ASP A 34 -9.80 -8.61 0.42
N VAL A 35 -9.57 -7.46 1.04
CA VAL A 35 -8.25 -6.84 1.11
C VAL A 35 -7.87 -6.62 2.56
N VAL A 36 -6.57 -6.65 2.82
CA VAL A 36 -6.04 -6.36 4.14
C VAL A 36 -4.81 -5.45 4.02
N SER A 37 -4.82 -4.37 4.79
CA SER A 37 -3.67 -3.47 4.89
C SER A 37 -2.65 -4.10 5.83
N CYS A 38 -1.39 -4.14 5.41
CA CYS A 38 -0.32 -4.79 6.16
C CYS A 38 0.87 -3.85 6.31
N ARG A 39 1.77 -4.21 7.22
CA ARG A 39 3.04 -3.50 7.40
C ARG A 39 4.17 -4.52 7.47
N LEU A 40 5.32 -4.14 6.97
CA LEU A 40 6.49 -5.01 6.96
C LEU A 40 7.46 -4.68 8.10
N GLY A 41 7.11 -3.75 8.96
CA GLY A 41 7.93 -3.37 10.09
C GLY A 41 7.13 -2.63 11.13
N ASN A 42 7.78 -2.26 12.22
CA ASN A 42 7.13 -1.53 13.30
C ASN A 42 6.81 -0.10 12.89
N VAL A 43 5.66 0.39 13.33
CA VAL A 43 5.33 1.81 13.10
C VAL A 43 6.23 2.67 13.97
N ASN A 44 6.68 3.81 13.44
CA ASN A 44 7.48 4.73 14.22
C ASN A 44 6.55 5.60 15.09
N LYS A 45 7.16 6.41 15.96
CA LYS A 45 6.38 7.21 16.92
C LYS A 45 5.50 8.24 16.24
N GLU A 46 5.97 8.84 15.15
CA GLU A 46 5.19 9.81 14.39
C GLU A 46 3.94 9.15 13.83
N THR A 47 4.10 7.97 13.21
CA THR A 47 2.99 7.23 12.63
C THR A 47 2.00 6.79 13.70
N GLU A 48 2.52 6.31 14.83
CA GLU A 48 1.68 5.90 15.94
C GLU A 48 0.83 7.07 16.43
N TYR A 49 1.43 8.23 16.56
CA TYR A 49 0.71 9.44 16.97
C TYR A 49 -0.41 9.77 15.98
N VAL A 50 -0.11 9.75 14.68
CA VAL A 50 -1.11 10.05 13.65
C VAL A 50 -2.26 9.06 13.70
N LEU A 51 -1.97 7.77 13.79
CA LEU A 51 -3.01 6.73 13.84
C LEU A 51 -3.89 6.90 15.08
N ASN A 52 -3.30 7.18 16.22
CA ASN A 52 -4.06 7.42 17.44
C ASN A 52 -4.93 8.66 17.32
N TYR A 53 -4.40 9.71 16.74
CA TYR A 53 -5.14 10.97 16.57
C TYR A 53 -6.39 10.78 15.71
N VAL A 54 -6.28 10.04 14.61
CA VAL A 54 -7.43 9.82 13.71
C VAL A 54 -8.28 8.61 14.12
N GLY A 55 -7.87 7.85 15.11
CA GLY A 55 -8.64 6.71 15.62
C GLY A 55 -8.63 5.49 14.72
N VAL A 56 -7.52 5.25 14.04
CA VAL A 56 -7.34 4.10 13.14
C VAL A 56 -6.29 3.17 13.70
N GLU A 57 -6.56 1.86 13.64
CA GLU A 57 -5.60 0.86 14.09
C GLU A 57 -4.46 0.68 13.10
N ALA A 58 -3.29 0.33 13.60
CA ALA A 58 -2.14 0.03 12.74
C ALA A 58 -2.44 -1.21 11.88
N PRO A 59 -1.92 -1.25 10.64
CA PRO A 59 -2.05 -2.44 9.81
C PRO A 59 -1.43 -3.68 10.42
N GLU A 60 -1.85 -4.84 9.95
CA GLU A 60 -1.36 -6.13 10.42
C GLU A 60 0.11 -6.33 10.01
N PHE A 61 0.94 -6.82 10.92
CA PHE A 61 2.34 -7.10 10.62
C PHE A 61 2.48 -8.43 9.87
N ILE A 62 3.26 -8.42 8.79
CA ILE A 62 3.59 -9.65 8.05
C ILE A 62 5.08 -9.65 7.73
N GLU A 63 5.67 -10.84 7.59
CA GLU A 63 7.07 -11.00 7.17
C GLU A 63 7.16 -11.56 5.76
N ASP A 64 6.29 -12.51 5.43
CA ASP A 64 6.20 -13.09 4.09
C ASP A 64 4.76 -13.56 3.87
N LEU A 65 4.50 -14.07 2.69
CA LEU A 65 3.17 -14.53 2.30
C LEU A 65 3.26 -15.89 1.61
N GLU A 66 2.13 -16.57 1.54
CA GLU A 66 2.05 -17.85 0.82
C GLU A 66 2.28 -17.65 -0.67
N ASP A 67 2.76 -18.69 -1.33
CA ASP A 67 2.99 -18.66 -2.77
C ASP A 67 1.69 -18.36 -3.51
N GLY A 68 1.78 -17.50 -4.50
CA GLY A 68 0.63 -17.13 -5.29
C GLY A 68 -0.27 -16.07 -4.67
N ALA A 69 0.05 -15.57 -3.48
CA ALA A 69 -0.72 -14.49 -2.86
C ALA A 69 -0.74 -13.25 -3.75
N GLU A 70 -1.87 -12.58 -3.80
CA GLU A 70 -2.00 -11.32 -4.54
C GLU A 70 -1.63 -10.15 -3.67
N VAL A 71 -0.84 -9.23 -4.19
CA VAL A 71 -0.36 -8.09 -3.42
C VAL A 71 -0.51 -6.79 -4.19
N ILE A 72 -0.64 -5.71 -3.45
CA ILE A 72 -0.57 -4.35 -3.96
C ILE A 72 0.51 -3.64 -3.17
N ILE A 73 1.41 -3.00 -3.88
CA ILE A 73 2.56 -2.33 -3.27
C ILE A 73 2.36 -0.83 -3.34
N VAL A 74 2.58 -0.16 -2.22
CA VAL A 74 2.50 1.30 -2.16
C VAL A 74 3.81 1.85 -1.60
N ASP A 75 4.17 3.05 -2.04
CA ASP A 75 5.28 3.82 -1.50
C ASP A 75 6.65 3.17 -1.67
N THR A 76 6.78 2.22 -2.60
CA THR A 76 8.08 1.67 -2.98
C THR A 76 7.93 0.83 -4.25
N ALA A 77 9.04 0.69 -4.98
CA ALA A 77 9.15 -0.25 -6.09
C ALA A 77 10.54 -0.90 -6.05
N ASN A 78 11.10 -1.03 -4.87
CA ASN A 78 12.43 -1.58 -4.65
C ASN A 78 12.32 -2.95 -3.96
N PRO A 79 12.69 -4.05 -4.65
CA PRO A 79 12.59 -5.39 -4.07
C PRO A 79 13.34 -5.54 -2.75
N GLY A 80 14.42 -4.80 -2.56
CA GLY A 80 15.20 -4.86 -1.32
C GLY A 80 14.46 -4.35 -0.10
N GLU A 81 13.36 -3.62 -0.30
CA GLU A 81 12.57 -3.06 0.80
C GLU A 81 11.26 -3.81 1.02
N LEU A 82 11.06 -4.94 0.36
CA LEU A 82 9.81 -5.68 0.36
C LEU A 82 9.98 -7.06 1.00
N ILE A 83 8.91 -7.85 0.96
CA ILE A 83 8.94 -9.20 1.55
C ILE A 83 10.01 -10.07 0.90
N SER A 84 10.52 -11.04 1.66
CA SER A 84 11.64 -11.87 1.21
C SER A 84 11.28 -12.78 0.05
N ASN A 85 10.02 -13.16 -0.09
CA ASN A 85 9.58 -14.07 -1.16
C ASN A 85 8.75 -13.36 -2.22
N LEU A 86 9.17 -12.15 -2.58
CA LEU A 86 8.43 -11.33 -3.56
C LEU A 86 8.24 -12.04 -4.90
N GLU A 87 9.18 -12.86 -5.33
CA GLU A 87 9.07 -13.59 -6.59
C GLU A 87 7.98 -14.66 -6.59
N ASN A 88 7.48 -15.03 -5.42
CA ASN A 88 6.46 -16.07 -5.30
C ASN A 88 5.05 -15.54 -5.18
N VAL A 89 4.89 -14.21 -5.15
CA VAL A 89 3.57 -13.57 -5.06
C VAL A 89 3.24 -12.87 -6.37
N LYS A 90 1.97 -12.55 -6.55
CA LYS A 90 1.53 -11.84 -7.73
C LYS A 90 1.22 -10.39 -7.41
N ILE A 91 1.97 -9.49 -8.01
CA ILE A 91 1.77 -8.05 -7.84
C ILE A 91 0.67 -7.61 -8.79
N LYS A 92 -0.39 -7.04 -8.24
CA LYS A 92 -1.52 -6.54 -9.03
C LYS A 92 -1.37 -5.07 -9.37
N ARG A 93 -0.94 -4.27 -8.40
CA ARG A 93 -0.81 -2.81 -8.57
C ARG A 93 0.41 -2.31 -7.82
N ILE A 94 0.97 -1.23 -8.33
CA ILE A 94 2.04 -0.49 -7.66
C ILE A 94 1.70 0.99 -7.75
N VAL A 95 1.66 1.67 -6.61
CA VAL A 95 1.45 3.11 -6.55
C VAL A 95 2.60 3.70 -5.74
N ASP A 96 3.43 4.53 -6.38
CA ASP A 96 4.69 4.95 -5.80
C ASP A 96 5.13 6.30 -6.33
N HIS A 97 6.08 6.93 -5.65
CA HIS A 97 6.70 8.18 -6.09
C HIS A 97 8.24 8.10 -6.04
N HIS A 98 8.79 6.90 -5.95
CA HIS A 98 10.23 6.66 -5.89
C HIS A 98 10.78 6.12 -7.20
N GLN A 99 12.08 5.92 -7.23
CA GLN A 99 12.77 5.32 -8.38
C GLN A 99 12.27 3.89 -8.59
N VAL A 100 12.07 3.52 -9.85
CA VAL A 100 11.57 2.19 -10.21
C VAL A 100 12.74 1.21 -10.28
N LEU A 101 12.68 0.14 -9.48
CA LEU A 101 13.70 -0.90 -9.47
C LEU A 101 13.11 -2.30 -9.60
N LEU A 102 11.81 -2.40 -9.81
CA LEU A 102 11.09 -3.66 -9.84
C LEU A 102 11.05 -4.25 -11.25
N ASN A 103 11.07 -5.57 -11.32
CA ASN A 103 10.95 -6.30 -12.57
C ASN A 103 9.90 -7.41 -12.40
N THR A 104 8.97 -7.50 -13.33
CA THR A 104 7.95 -8.55 -13.32
C THR A 104 7.88 -9.22 -14.68
N SER A 105 7.42 -10.47 -14.69
CA SER A 105 7.21 -11.21 -15.92
C SER A 105 5.76 -11.15 -16.42
N TYR A 106 4.94 -10.32 -15.80
CA TYR A 106 3.52 -10.18 -16.11
C TYR A 106 3.11 -8.72 -16.03
N PRO A 107 1.99 -8.33 -16.66
CA PRO A 107 1.53 -6.95 -16.61
C PRO A 107 1.08 -6.54 -15.21
N VAL A 108 1.37 -5.30 -14.85
CA VAL A 108 1.02 -4.75 -13.54
C VAL A 108 0.43 -3.36 -13.76
N PHE A 109 -0.61 -3.03 -13.01
CA PHE A 109 -1.06 -1.64 -12.96
C PHE A 109 0.01 -0.85 -12.21
N TYR A 110 0.62 0.10 -12.87
CA TYR A 110 1.70 0.88 -12.29
C TYR A 110 1.36 2.36 -12.39
N ARG A 111 1.25 3.01 -11.25
CA ARG A 111 1.03 4.44 -11.19
C ARG A 111 2.15 5.06 -10.38
N ALA A 112 3.04 5.79 -11.04
CA ALA A 112 4.17 6.44 -10.39
C ALA A 112 4.27 7.87 -10.87
N GLU A 113 4.48 8.80 -9.94
CA GLU A 113 4.59 10.23 -10.25
C GLU A 113 5.65 10.84 -9.34
N PRO A 114 6.39 11.82 -9.83
CA PRO A 114 7.44 12.47 -9.03
C PRO A 114 6.86 13.53 -8.08
N VAL A 115 6.03 13.08 -7.15
CA VAL A 115 5.36 13.93 -6.17
C VAL A 115 5.97 13.71 -4.78
N GLY A 116 5.55 14.52 -3.81
CA GLY A 116 6.12 14.48 -2.48
C GLY A 116 5.75 13.27 -1.64
N CYS A 117 4.61 12.63 -1.92
CA CYS A 117 4.18 11.43 -1.20
C CYS A 117 3.14 10.66 -1.99
N THR A 118 3.00 9.37 -1.65
CA THR A 118 2.06 8.47 -2.32
C THR A 118 0.61 8.89 -2.11
N GLU A 119 0.29 9.50 -0.98
CA GLU A 119 -1.05 9.99 -0.69
C GLU A 119 -1.56 10.94 -1.78
N THR A 120 -0.68 11.77 -2.35
CA THR A 120 -1.05 12.68 -3.43
C THR A 120 -1.58 11.91 -4.64
N ILE A 121 -0.93 10.78 -4.96
CA ILE A 121 -1.36 9.93 -6.06
C ILE A 121 -2.69 9.27 -5.73
N MET A 122 -2.86 8.82 -4.49
CA MET A 122 -4.12 8.21 -4.05
C MET A 122 -5.27 9.20 -4.17
N TYR A 123 -5.05 10.45 -3.82
CA TYR A 123 -6.06 11.50 -3.97
C TYR A 123 -6.51 11.61 -5.44
N LYS A 124 -5.54 11.60 -6.36
CA LYS A 124 -5.85 11.67 -7.80
C LYS A 124 -6.63 10.44 -8.27
N LEU A 125 -6.26 9.25 -7.79
CA LEU A 125 -6.98 8.03 -8.15
C LEU A 125 -8.42 8.05 -7.66
N TYR A 126 -8.66 8.52 -6.45
CA TYR A 126 -10.01 8.66 -5.94
C TYR A 126 -10.83 9.59 -6.82
N LYS A 127 -10.26 10.71 -7.22
CA LYS A 127 -10.93 11.65 -8.11
C LYS A 127 -11.23 11.03 -9.47
N GLU A 128 -10.27 10.33 -10.05
CA GLU A 128 -10.43 9.71 -11.36
C GLU A 128 -11.51 8.63 -11.35
N TYR A 129 -11.65 7.91 -10.25
CA TYR A 129 -12.63 6.84 -10.11
C TYR A 129 -13.96 7.30 -9.53
N GLY A 130 -14.05 8.58 -9.13
CA GLY A 130 -15.28 9.14 -8.57
C GLY A 130 -15.57 8.69 -7.15
N PHE A 131 -14.55 8.34 -6.37
CA PHE A 131 -14.71 7.90 -4.98
C PHE A 131 -14.49 9.05 -4.02
N GLU A 132 -14.97 8.87 -2.78
CA GLU A 132 -14.70 9.79 -1.68
C GLU A 132 -13.75 9.13 -0.70
N GLU A 133 -12.72 9.87 -0.27
CA GLU A 133 -11.81 9.38 0.76
C GLU A 133 -12.47 9.44 2.12
N GLU A 134 -12.10 8.51 3.01
CA GLU A 134 -12.54 8.56 4.38
C GLU A 134 -11.80 9.67 5.12
N LYS A 135 -12.54 10.51 5.84
CA LYS A 135 -11.94 11.64 6.55
C LYS A 135 -10.90 11.24 7.59
N LYS A 136 -11.01 10.04 8.15
CA LYS A 136 -10.07 9.54 9.15
C LYS A 136 -8.64 9.41 8.63
N ILE A 137 -8.48 9.16 7.36
CA ILE A 137 -7.16 8.97 6.75
C ILE A 137 -6.77 10.12 5.85
N GLU A 138 -7.62 11.08 5.66
CA GLU A 138 -7.38 12.26 4.87
C GLU A 138 -6.61 13.27 5.72
N THR A 139 -5.40 13.57 5.39
CA THR A 139 -4.62 14.56 6.16
C THR A 139 -3.59 15.24 5.28
#